data_98b5a046c79f3d1a290defc01cd4baf0
#
_entry.id   98b5a046c79f3d1a290defc01cd4baf0
#
_cell.length_a   1.000
_cell.length_b   1.000
_cell.length_c   1.000
_cell.angle_alpha   90.00
_cell.angle_beta   90.00
_cell.angle_gamma   90.00
#
_symmetry.space_group_name_H-M   'P 1'
#
loop_
_entity.id
_entity.type
_entity.pdbx_description
1 polymer ?
#
loop_
_entity_poly.entity_id
_entity_poly.type
_entity_poly.pdbx_seq_one_letter_code
_entity_poly.pdbx_strand_id
1 'polypeptide(L)'
;MPDLDRELLMAVQAISNKSGWSLTVFMTPDRKVFFGGTYFPPKDVVGRPGMKKVLFYVLKLWKERRDRVNEISEGLKRATEEWKSQNVGLANYDYLEGLMNQVASSYDLEYGGLGNSMKFPHPTVDEVLREHSFLTNSDLGRENWNILQAESSCYIN
;
A
#
# COMPACT_ATOMS: atom_id res chain seq x y z
N MET A 1 -10.48 -10.76 -4.58
CA MET A 1 -10.52 -10.89 -3.09
C MET A 1 -9.67 -9.76 -2.51
N PRO A 2 -10.28 -8.61 -2.18
CA PRO A 2 -9.53 -7.44 -1.73
C PRO A 2 -8.73 -7.66 -0.45
N ASP A 3 -9.24 -8.48 0.47
CA ASP A 3 -8.57 -8.75 1.76
C ASP A 3 -7.25 -9.50 1.59
N LEU A 4 -7.24 -10.56 0.75
CA LEU A 4 -6.03 -11.32 0.46
C LEU A 4 -4.99 -10.45 -0.24
N ASP A 5 -5.44 -9.65 -1.16
CA ASP A 5 -4.62 -8.73 -1.94
C ASP A 5 -3.88 -7.73 -1.05
N ARG A 6 -4.62 -7.11 -0.16
CA ARG A 6 -4.08 -6.19 0.85
C ARG A 6 -3.08 -6.87 1.78
N GLU A 7 -3.38 -8.09 2.23
CA GLU A 7 -2.49 -8.86 3.10
C GLU A 7 -1.16 -9.20 2.41
N LEU A 8 -1.21 -9.64 1.16
CA LEU A 8 -0.03 -9.94 0.37
C LEU A 8 0.80 -8.69 0.05
N LEU A 9 0.14 -7.57 -0.26
CA LEU A 9 0.80 -6.29 -0.49
C LEU A 9 1.58 -5.83 0.75
N MET A 10 0.97 -5.94 1.93
CA MET A 10 1.62 -5.60 3.20
C MET A 10 2.80 -6.50 3.51
N ALA A 11 2.68 -7.80 3.28
CA ALA A 11 3.78 -8.74 3.47
C ALA A 11 4.95 -8.40 2.55
N VAL A 12 4.70 -8.06 1.28
CA VAL A 12 5.75 -7.64 0.34
C VAL A 12 6.35 -6.30 0.72
N GLN A 13 5.57 -5.35 1.19
CA GLN A 13 6.06 -4.07 1.69
C GLN A 13 7.00 -4.27 2.89
N ALA A 14 6.66 -5.14 3.82
CA ALA A 14 7.50 -5.48 4.97
C ALA A 14 8.84 -6.14 4.57
N ILE A 15 8.86 -6.94 3.49
CA ILE A 15 10.08 -7.60 2.99
C ILE A 15 10.96 -6.65 2.19
N SER A 16 10.37 -5.88 1.27
CA SER A 16 11.10 -5.14 0.22
C SER A 16 11.15 -3.64 0.43
N ASN A 17 10.42 -3.13 1.42
CA ASN A 17 10.16 -1.71 1.63
C ASN A 17 9.60 -0.99 0.38
N LYS A 18 8.93 -1.75 -0.49
CA LYS A 18 8.28 -1.28 -1.71
C LYS A 18 6.87 -1.83 -1.77
N SER A 19 5.94 -1.01 -2.19
CA SER A 19 4.55 -1.40 -2.47
C SER A 19 4.20 -1.08 -3.92
N GLY A 20 3.24 -1.77 -4.47
CA GLY A 20 2.73 -1.56 -5.83
C GLY A 20 2.58 -2.84 -6.64
N TRP A 21 1.92 -2.72 -7.76
CA TRP A 21 1.71 -3.76 -8.76
C TRP A 21 2.88 -3.74 -9.77
N SER A 22 3.30 -4.85 -10.29
CA SER A 22 2.83 -6.23 -10.16
C SER A 22 3.42 -6.89 -8.90
N LEU A 23 2.64 -7.77 -8.24
CA LEU A 23 3.03 -8.40 -7.00
C LEU A 23 3.46 -9.85 -7.26
N THR A 24 4.66 -10.23 -6.80
CA THR A 24 5.17 -11.60 -6.83
C THR A 24 5.41 -12.08 -5.41
N VAL A 25 4.76 -13.18 -5.02
CA VAL A 25 4.81 -13.70 -3.66
C VAL A 25 5.17 -15.18 -3.67
N PHE A 26 6.03 -15.60 -2.77
CA PHE A 26 6.36 -17.01 -2.53
C PHE A 26 5.86 -17.41 -1.14
N MET A 27 5.08 -18.47 -1.10
CA MET A 27 4.38 -18.93 0.09
C MET A 27 4.75 -20.37 0.41
N THR A 28 4.65 -20.70 1.69
CA THR A 28 4.68 -22.08 2.17
C THR A 28 3.36 -22.80 1.80
N PRO A 29 3.28 -24.16 1.85
CA PRO A 29 2.04 -24.89 1.60
C PRO A 29 0.90 -24.50 2.54
N ASP A 30 1.20 -24.05 3.75
CA ASP A 30 0.25 -23.52 4.73
C ASP A 30 -0.04 -22.02 4.56
N ARG A 31 0.25 -21.48 3.36
CA ARG A 31 -0.09 -20.11 2.90
C ARG A 31 0.59 -18.96 3.64
N LYS A 32 1.74 -19.21 4.25
CA LYS A 32 2.53 -18.15 4.89
C LYS A 32 3.55 -17.59 3.91
N VAL A 33 3.58 -16.27 3.77
CA VAL A 33 4.55 -15.58 2.90
C VAL A 33 5.94 -15.66 3.51
N PHE A 34 6.97 -16.01 2.74
CA PHE A 34 8.35 -16.01 3.19
C PHE A 34 9.30 -15.23 2.27
N PHE A 35 8.87 -14.91 1.05
CA PHE A 35 9.63 -14.08 0.13
C PHE A 35 8.69 -13.40 -0.87
N GLY A 36 9.06 -12.22 -1.35
CA GLY A 36 8.26 -11.51 -2.36
C GLY A 36 8.90 -10.20 -2.80
N GLY A 37 8.27 -9.59 -3.77
CA GLY A 37 8.64 -8.30 -4.32
C GLY A 37 7.60 -7.83 -5.32
N THR A 38 7.80 -6.63 -5.85
CA THR A 38 6.90 -6.09 -6.86
C THR A 38 7.22 -6.70 -8.23
N TYR A 39 8.14 -6.16 -8.95
CA TYR A 39 8.50 -6.61 -10.30
C TYR A 39 9.91 -7.19 -10.35
N PHE A 40 10.05 -8.37 -10.93
CA PHE A 40 11.35 -8.99 -11.26
C PHE A 40 11.50 -9.07 -12.78
N PRO A 41 12.53 -8.42 -13.36
CA PRO A 41 12.77 -8.46 -14.80
C PRO A 41 13.15 -9.88 -15.27
N PRO A 42 13.00 -10.21 -16.56
CA PRO A 42 13.39 -11.52 -17.10
C PRO A 42 14.90 -11.82 -16.94
N LYS A 43 15.72 -10.78 -17.02
CA LYS A 43 17.18 -10.83 -16.87
C LYS A 43 17.64 -9.86 -15.78
N ASP A 44 18.81 -10.10 -15.22
CA ASP A 44 19.42 -9.18 -14.26
C ASP A 44 19.64 -7.80 -14.89
N VAL A 45 19.21 -6.76 -14.18
CA VAL A 45 19.50 -5.36 -14.49
C VAL A 45 20.17 -4.69 -13.30
N VAL A 46 20.81 -3.55 -13.52
CA VAL A 46 21.49 -2.81 -12.44
C VAL A 46 20.51 -2.52 -11.29
N GLY A 47 20.87 -3.03 -10.11
CA GLY A 47 20.07 -2.84 -8.88
C GLY A 47 18.82 -3.74 -8.75
N ARG A 48 18.55 -4.65 -9.73
CA ARG A 48 17.40 -5.57 -9.65
C ARG A 48 17.77 -6.96 -10.18
N PRO A 49 17.59 -8.01 -9.36
CA PRO A 49 17.80 -9.38 -9.82
C PRO A 49 16.70 -9.80 -10.80
N GLY A 50 17.06 -10.55 -11.82
CA GLY A 50 16.10 -11.15 -12.74
C GLY A 50 15.32 -12.31 -12.10
N MET A 51 14.14 -12.60 -12.64
CA MET A 51 13.25 -13.65 -12.14
C MET A 51 13.94 -15.00 -12.00
N LYS A 52 14.77 -15.38 -12.97
CA LYS A 52 15.53 -16.64 -12.91
C LYS A 52 16.40 -16.73 -11.65
N LYS A 53 17.12 -15.66 -11.33
CA LYS A 53 17.99 -15.60 -10.14
C LYS A 53 17.16 -15.66 -8.85
N VAL A 54 16.03 -14.98 -8.83
CA VAL A 54 15.08 -15.02 -7.71
C VAL A 54 14.57 -16.44 -7.48
N LEU A 55 14.15 -17.14 -8.54
CA LEU A 55 13.68 -18.53 -8.44
C LEU A 55 14.75 -19.47 -7.89
N PHE A 56 15.99 -19.36 -8.37
CA PHE A 56 17.09 -20.15 -7.81
C PHE A 56 17.36 -19.85 -6.33
N TYR A 57 17.32 -18.57 -5.95
CA TYR A 57 17.49 -18.18 -4.56
C TYR A 57 16.36 -18.75 -3.66
N VAL A 58 15.12 -18.63 -4.09
CA VAL A 58 13.95 -19.14 -3.37
C VAL A 58 13.99 -20.67 -3.25
N LEU A 59 14.36 -21.37 -4.32
CA LEU A 59 14.53 -22.83 -4.31
C LEU A 59 15.65 -23.26 -3.36
N LYS A 60 16.77 -22.56 -3.35
CA LYS A 60 17.88 -22.82 -2.43
C LYS A 60 17.44 -22.60 -0.98
N LEU A 61 16.80 -21.47 -0.71
CA LEU A 61 16.26 -21.16 0.62
C LEU A 61 15.28 -22.24 1.10
N TRP A 62 14.38 -22.67 0.22
CA TRP A 62 13.39 -23.70 0.49
C TRP A 62 14.00 -25.08 0.77
N LYS A 63 15.04 -25.48 0.05
CA LYS A 63 15.68 -26.79 0.19
C LYS A 63 16.67 -26.86 1.34
N GLU A 64 17.47 -25.81 1.54
CA GLU A 64 18.63 -25.85 2.42
C GLU A 64 18.40 -25.10 3.76
N ARG A 65 17.39 -24.23 3.84
CA ARG A 65 17.19 -23.32 4.97
C ARG A 65 15.72 -23.25 5.41
N ARG A 66 15.11 -24.42 5.61
CA ARG A 66 13.69 -24.51 6.04
C ARG A 66 13.40 -23.75 7.32
N ASP A 67 14.31 -23.82 8.29
CA ASP A 67 14.14 -23.11 9.56
C ASP A 67 14.05 -21.60 9.33
N ARG A 68 14.89 -21.09 8.42
CA ARG A 68 14.86 -19.66 8.03
C ARG A 68 13.56 -19.29 7.32
N VAL A 69 13.05 -20.15 6.46
CA VAL A 69 11.74 -19.95 5.81
C VAL A 69 10.63 -19.85 6.85
N ASN A 70 10.63 -20.75 7.83
CA ASN A 70 9.63 -20.76 8.90
C ASN A 70 9.74 -19.49 9.77
N GLU A 71 10.96 -19.12 10.17
CA GLU A 71 11.22 -17.90 10.94
C GLU A 71 10.67 -16.64 10.25
N ILE A 72 11.02 -16.46 8.96
CA ILE A 72 10.55 -15.32 8.17
C ILE A 72 9.03 -15.34 8.05
N SER A 73 8.45 -16.48 7.70
CA SER A 73 7.00 -16.59 7.46
C SER A 73 6.17 -16.35 8.73
N GLU A 74 6.63 -16.83 9.89
CA GLU A 74 5.97 -16.55 11.16
C GLU A 74 6.15 -15.10 11.61
N GLY A 75 7.32 -14.52 11.36
CA GLY A 75 7.57 -13.09 11.63
C GLY A 75 6.66 -12.17 10.81
N LEU A 76 6.54 -12.43 9.52
CA LEU A 76 5.64 -11.67 8.63
C LEU A 76 4.17 -11.84 9.01
N LYS A 77 3.74 -13.06 9.34
CA LYS A 77 2.38 -13.31 9.78
C LYS A 77 2.06 -12.50 11.04
N ARG A 78 2.93 -12.52 12.05
CA ARG A 78 2.74 -11.72 13.27
C ARG A 78 2.65 -10.22 12.97
N ALA A 79 3.56 -9.69 12.16
CA ALA A 79 3.54 -8.28 11.79
C ALA A 79 2.26 -7.86 11.07
N THR A 80 1.73 -8.70 10.18
CA THR A 80 0.46 -8.43 9.50
C THR A 80 -0.75 -8.56 10.42
N GLU A 81 -0.75 -9.48 11.37
CA GLU A 81 -1.81 -9.65 12.37
C GLU A 81 -1.81 -8.47 13.37
N GLU A 82 -0.66 -8.04 13.85
CA GLU A 82 -0.52 -6.86 14.72
C GLU A 82 -1.05 -5.61 14.02
N TRP A 83 -0.70 -5.41 12.76
CA TRP A 83 -1.22 -4.29 11.99
C TRP A 83 -2.74 -4.35 11.82
N LYS A 84 -3.31 -5.53 11.53
CA LYS A 84 -4.76 -5.73 11.46
C LYS A 84 -5.43 -5.34 12.78
N SER A 85 -4.89 -5.77 13.90
CA SER A 85 -5.46 -5.50 15.23
C SER A 85 -5.41 -4.01 15.62
N GLN A 86 -4.37 -3.30 15.23
CA GLN A 86 -4.23 -1.87 15.49
C GLN A 86 -5.19 -1.00 14.66
N ASN A 87 -5.62 -1.51 13.50
CA ASN A 87 -6.49 -0.78 12.58
C ASN A 87 -7.97 -1.24 12.62
N VAL A 88 -8.35 -2.03 13.63
CA VAL A 88 -9.75 -2.35 13.90
C VAL A 88 -10.29 -1.32 14.89
N GLY A 89 -10.87 -0.28 14.37
CA GLY A 89 -11.62 0.73 15.13
C GLY A 89 -13.07 0.79 14.66
N LEU A 90 -13.98 1.18 15.55
CA LEU A 90 -15.31 1.59 15.14
C LEU A 90 -15.16 2.91 14.38
N ALA A 91 -15.59 2.93 13.13
CA ALA A 91 -15.68 4.17 12.38
C ALA A 91 -16.70 5.09 13.09
N ASN A 92 -16.21 6.16 13.69
CA ASN A 92 -17.01 7.24 14.25
C ASN A 92 -16.71 8.54 13.50
N TYR A 93 -17.49 9.57 13.81
CA TYR A 93 -17.36 10.87 13.14
C TYR A 93 -16.01 11.53 13.40
N ASP A 94 -15.47 11.44 14.63
CA ASP A 94 -14.18 12.00 15.01
C ASP A 94 -13.02 11.33 14.26
N TYR A 95 -13.15 10.02 14.02
CA TYR A 95 -12.17 9.28 13.21
C TYR A 95 -12.19 9.74 11.75
N LEU A 96 -13.37 9.99 11.20
CA LEU A 96 -13.54 10.51 9.84
C LEU A 96 -12.93 11.91 9.70
N GLU A 97 -13.20 12.81 10.64
CA GLU A 97 -12.57 14.14 10.65
C GLU A 97 -11.06 14.08 10.75
N GLY A 98 -10.51 13.19 11.59
CA GLY A 98 -9.08 12.96 11.69
C GLY A 98 -8.45 12.51 10.38
N LEU A 99 -9.12 11.60 9.66
CA LEU A 99 -8.69 11.16 8.33
C LEU A 99 -8.75 12.31 7.30
N MET A 100 -9.79 13.11 7.30
CA MET A 100 -9.92 14.24 6.38
C MET A 100 -8.83 15.28 6.61
N ASN A 101 -8.52 15.60 7.86
CA ASN A 101 -7.40 16.47 8.21
C ASN A 101 -6.04 15.92 7.74
N GLN A 102 -5.84 14.62 7.87
CA GLN A 102 -4.62 13.96 7.41
C GLN A 102 -4.50 13.99 5.88
N VAL A 103 -5.60 13.78 5.16
CA VAL A 103 -5.64 13.88 3.70
C VAL A 103 -5.35 15.30 3.26
N ALA A 104 -6.02 16.30 3.85
CA ALA A 104 -5.81 17.72 3.55
C ALA A 104 -4.35 18.14 3.78
N SER A 105 -3.74 17.70 4.90
CA SER A 105 -2.32 18.00 5.20
C SER A 105 -1.31 17.30 4.26
N SER A 106 -1.74 16.23 3.60
CA SER A 106 -0.91 15.47 2.65
C SER A 106 -1.04 15.95 1.21
N TYR A 107 -1.93 16.91 0.97
CA TYR A 107 -2.20 17.42 -0.38
C TYR A 107 -1.14 18.39 -0.84
N ASP A 108 -0.68 18.21 -2.06
CA ASP A 108 0.31 19.07 -2.71
C ASP A 108 -0.40 20.22 -3.43
N LEU A 109 -0.32 21.44 -2.85
CA LEU A 109 -0.98 22.62 -3.41
C LEU A 109 -0.30 23.17 -4.68
N GLU A 110 0.95 22.78 -4.97
CA GLU A 110 1.69 23.25 -6.13
C GLU A 110 1.41 22.38 -7.37
N TYR A 111 1.48 21.05 -7.21
CA TYR A 111 1.36 20.10 -8.32
C TYR A 111 0.06 19.29 -8.30
N GLY A 112 -0.78 19.47 -7.29
CA GLY A 112 -1.99 18.69 -7.09
C GLY A 112 -1.73 17.24 -6.61
N GLY A 113 -2.78 16.56 -6.13
CA GLY A 113 -2.72 15.18 -5.66
C GLY A 113 -2.03 14.98 -4.32
N LEU A 114 -1.99 13.74 -3.85
CA LEU A 114 -1.49 13.38 -2.54
C LEU A 114 0.02 13.06 -2.53
N GLY A 115 0.70 13.47 -1.46
CA GLY A 115 2.12 13.17 -1.21
C GLY A 115 3.10 14.00 -2.04
N ASN A 116 4.41 13.76 -1.85
CA ASN A 116 5.50 14.58 -2.39
C ASN A 116 6.28 13.87 -3.52
N SER A 117 5.73 12.81 -4.10
CA SER A 117 6.38 12.02 -5.16
C SER A 117 5.50 11.93 -6.41
N MET A 118 5.72 10.92 -7.24
CA MET A 118 4.89 10.67 -8.41
C MET A 118 3.41 10.57 -8.02
N LYS A 119 2.56 11.35 -8.66
CA LYS A 119 1.13 11.44 -8.36
C LYS A 119 0.36 10.34 -9.07
N PHE A 120 -0.56 9.72 -8.33
CA PHE A 120 -1.53 8.77 -8.86
C PHE A 120 -2.94 9.25 -8.52
N PRO A 121 -3.92 9.06 -9.41
CA PRO A 121 -5.32 9.33 -9.10
C PRO A 121 -5.80 8.44 -7.95
N HIS A 122 -6.47 9.05 -6.97
CA HIS A 122 -7.08 8.36 -5.83
C HIS A 122 -8.60 8.56 -5.81
N PRO A 123 -9.36 8.01 -6.78
CA PRO A 123 -10.78 8.33 -6.97
C PRO A 123 -11.64 8.01 -5.74
N THR A 124 -11.28 7.02 -4.95
CA THR A 124 -11.98 6.72 -3.69
C THR A 124 -11.75 7.77 -2.62
N VAL A 125 -10.57 8.37 -2.57
CA VAL A 125 -10.28 9.50 -1.66
C VAL A 125 -11.05 10.74 -2.11
N ASP A 126 -11.04 11.02 -3.40
CA ASP A 126 -11.76 12.15 -4.01
C ASP A 126 -13.25 12.06 -3.74
N GLU A 127 -13.83 10.86 -3.87
CA GLU A 127 -15.24 10.62 -3.58
C GLU A 127 -15.57 10.86 -2.11
N VAL A 128 -14.75 10.38 -1.18
CA VAL A 128 -14.94 10.60 0.26
C VAL A 128 -14.81 12.08 0.62
N LEU A 129 -13.80 12.78 0.05
CA LEU A 129 -13.65 14.23 0.24
C LEU A 129 -14.89 15.00 -0.24
N ARG A 130 -15.41 14.64 -1.40
CA ARG A 130 -16.60 15.23 -1.98
C ARG A 130 -17.83 15.03 -1.08
N GLU A 131 -18.11 13.80 -0.68
CA GLU A 131 -19.23 13.48 0.20
C GLU A 131 -19.11 14.20 1.56
N HIS A 132 -17.90 14.21 2.14
CA HIS A 132 -17.66 14.90 3.39
C HIS A 132 -17.92 16.42 3.26
N SER A 133 -17.49 17.03 2.16
CA SER A 133 -17.74 18.47 1.92
C SER A 133 -19.23 18.82 1.83
N PHE A 134 -20.03 17.94 1.23
CA PHE A 134 -21.47 18.10 1.13
C PHE A 134 -22.18 17.94 2.49
N LEU A 135 -21.75 16.98 3.29
CA LEU A 135 -22.42 16.63 4.54
C LEU A 135 -22.13 17.61 5.68
N THR A 136 -20.92 18.15 5.73
CA THR A 136 -20.48 18.92 6.90
C THR A 136 -20.64 20.43 6.75
N ASN A 137 -20.66 20.93 5.52
CA ASN A 137 -20.62 22.37 5.20
C ASN A 137 -19.64 23.17 6.11
N SER A 138 -18.59 22.49 6.58
CA SER A 138 -17.56 22.99 7.47
C SER A 138 -16.45 23.70 6.68
N ASP A 139 -15.56 24.42 7.38
CA ASP A 139 -14.39 25.02 6.74
C ASP A 139 -13.48 23.94 6.15
N LEU A 140 -13.33 22.80 6.81
CA LEU A 140 -12.65 21.60 6.31
C LEU A 140 -13.34 21.07 5.03
N GLY A 141 -14.67 21.07 4.98
CA GLY A 141 -15.43 20.68 3.79
C GLY A 141 -15.15 21.59 2.59
N ARG A 142 -15.01 22.91 2.80
CA ARG A 142 -14.65 23.86 1.75
C ARG A 142 -13.21 23.68 1.28
N GLU A 143 -12.29 23.42 2.20
CA GLU A 143 -10.89 23.15 1.88
C GLU A 143 -10.77 21.88 1.05
N ASN A 144 -11.48 20.80 1.40
CA ASN A 144 -11.56 19.57 0.63
C ASN A 144 -12.12 19.79 -0.78
N TRP A 145 -13.14 20.67 -0.92
CA TRP A 145 -13.69 21.02 -2.23
C TRP A 145 -12.65 21.74 -3.12
N ASN A 146 -11.88 22.66 -2.55
CA ASN A 146 -10.80 23.34 -3.27
C ASN A 146 -9.71 22.35 -3.73
N ILE A 147 -9.38 21.35 -2.89
CA ILE A 147 -8.46 20.27 -3.22
C ILE A 147 -8.95 19.50 -4.44
N LEU A 148 -10.21 19.07 -4.47
CA LEU A 148 -10.80 18.33 -5.59
C LEU A 148 -10.81 19.13 -6.90
N GLN A 149 -11.08 20.42 -6.83
CA GLN A 149 -11.05 21.28 -8.02
C GLN A 149 -9.63 21.42 -8.58
N ALA A 150 -8.62 21.52 -7.72
CA ALA A 150 -7.22 21.59 -8.12
C ALA A 150 -6.76 20.26 -8.77
N GLU A 151 -7.17 19.11 -8.20
CA GLU A 151 -6.84 17.79 -8.75
C GLU A 151 -7.43 17.57 -10.14
N SER A 152 -8.70 17.91 -10.35
CA SER A 152 -9.35 17.78 -11.66
C SER A 152 -8.68 18.63 -12.74
N SER A 153 -8.06 19.75 -12.39
CA SER A 153 -7.30 20.58 -13.35
C SER A 153 -5.92 20.02 -13.68
N CYS A 154 -5.30 19.24 -12.80
CA CYS A 154 -3.99 18.63 -13.05
C CYS A 154 -4.03 17.44 -14.02
N TYR A 155 -5.16 16.74 -14.13
CA TYR A 155 -5.31 15.60 -15.04
C TYR A 155 -5.73 15.98 -16.47
N ILE A 156 -6.02 17.24 -16.74
CA ILE A 156 -6.51 17.74 -18.05
C ILE A 156 -5.36 18.37 -18.88
N ASN A 157 -4.20 18.60 -18.32
CA ASN A 157 -2.99 19.08 -19.00
C ASN A 157 -1.95 17.95 -19.12
#